data_5b65fa103013adcc86819f9c58635b31
#
_entry.id   5b65fa103013adcc86819f9c58635b31
#
_cell.length_a   1.000
_cell.length_b   1.000
_cell.length_c   1.000
_cell.angle_alpha   90.00
_cell.angle_beta   90.00
_cell.angle_gamma   90.00
#
_symmetry.space_group_name_H-M   'P 1'
#
loop_
_entity.id
_entity.type
_entity.pdbx_description
1 polymer ?
#
loop_
_entity_poly.entity_id
_entity_poly.type
_entity_poly.pdbx_seq_one_letter_code
_entity_poly.pdbx_strand_id
1 'polypeptide(L)'
;MSRNKMGDNDSLNQWVNITGFVLATDFNRHGKVVEVAVETDDFKQYIVTTDRKGKELFGLLYSRVTIHGIVSSEDAHGNAIVTIEDYEVNDNRPLIDDVEKGKS
;
A
#
# COMPACT_ATOMS: atom_id res chain seq x y z
N MET A 1 -6.19 -34.01 2.84
CA MET A 1 -6.75 -33.71 2.05
C MET A 1 -7.13 -32.41 1.86
N SER A 2 -7.93 -31.99 2.44
CA SER A 2 -8.32 -30.71 2.24
C SER A 2 -7.24 -29.76 2.42
N ARG A 3 -6.18 -30.17 2.92
CA ARG A 3 -5.14 -29.36 3.10
C ARG A 3 -4.66 -28.77 1.89
N ASN A 4 -4.67 -29.42 0.82
CA ASN A 4 -4.21 -28.86 -0.39
C ASN A 4 -5.04 -27.73 -0.79
N LYS A 5 -6.28 -27.82 -0.54
CA LYS A 5 -7.11 -26.78 -0.89
C LYS A 5 -6.82 -25.65 -0.06
N MET A 6 -6.49 -25.88 1.13
CA MET A 6 -6.22 -24.83 1.99
C MET A 6 -5.03 -24.11 1.50
N GLY A 7 -4.09 -24.79 0.97
CA GLY A 7 -2.91 -24.14 0.47
C GLY A 7 -3.26 -23.19 -0.65
N ASP A 8 -4.20 -23.56 -1.48
CA ASP A 8 -4.56 -22.69 -2.55
C ASP A 8 -5.28 -21.50 -2.03
N ASN A 9 -6.04 -21.66 -1.00
CA ASN A 9 -6.75 -20.56 -0.44
C ASN A 9 -5.79 -19.61 0.24
N ASP A 10 -4.71 -20.14 0.74
CA ASP A 10 -3.75 -19.29 1.40
C ASP A 10 -3.08 -18.33 0.46
N SER A 11 -3.12 -18.58 -0.82
CA SER A 11 -2.52 -17.65 -1.73
C SER A 11 -3.37 -16.38 -1.75
N LEU A 12 -4.64 -16.46 -1.30
CA LEU A 12 -5.48 -15.31 -1.17
C LEU A 12 -5.81 -15.19 0.30
N ASN A 13 -6.21 -14.07 0.74
CA ASN A 13 -6.60 -13.84 2.13
C ASN A 13 -5.43 -14.05 3.08
N GLN A 14 -4.26 -13.73 2.60
CA GLN A 14 -3.07 -13.92 3.40
C GLN A 14 -2.64 -12.59 3.99
N TRP A 15 -2.29 -12.58 5.27
CA TRP A 15 -1.81 -11.38 5.91
C TRP A 15 -0.43 -11.02 5.40
N VAL A 16 -0.21 -9.76 5.16
CA VAL A 16 1.07 -9.28 4.67
C VAL A 16 1.49 -8.01 5.39
N ASN A 17 2.80 -7.81 5.45
CA ASN A 17 3.38 -6.58 5.95
C ASN A 17 4.25 -6.08 4.82
N ILE A 18 3.91 -4.95 4.26
CA ILE A 18 4.57 -4.46 3.05
C ILE A 18 5.09 -3.06 3.28
N THR A 19 6.36 -2.85 2.99
CA THR A 19 6.98 -1.54 3.12
C THR A 19 7.34 -1.02 1.76
N GLY A 20 6.97 0.20 1.46
CA GLY A 20 7.28 0.81 0.17
C GLY A 20 6.74 2.22 0.10
N PHE A 21 6.72 2.76 -1.11
CA PHE A 21 6.23 4.12 -1.33
C PHE A 21 4.84 4.10 -1.89
N VAL A 22 4.03 5.06 -1.48
CA VAL A 22 2.67 5.20 -1.96
C VAL A 22 2.70 5.90 -3.31
N LEU A 23 2.17 5.27 -4.33
CA LEU A 23 2.15 5.85 -5.67
C LEU A 23 0.73 5.92 -6.20
N ALA A 24 0.44 6.94 -7.01
CA ALA A 24 -0.84 7.04 -7.67
C ALA A 24 -0.78 6.16 -8.90
N THR A 25 -1.74 5.26 -9.06
CA THR A 25 -1.74 4.33 -10.17
C THR A 25 -2.90 4.54 -11.13
N ASP A 26 -3.87 5.34 -10.75
CA ASP A 26 -4.97 5.63 -11.65
C ASP A 26 -5.59 6.99 -11.32
N PHE A 27 -6.09 7.66 -12.34
CA PHE A 27 -6.66 8.98 -12.18
C PHE A 27 -7.99 9.05 -12.95
N ASN A 28 -8.91 9.87 -12.49
CA ASN A 28 -10.15 10.04 -13.23
C ASN A 28 -9.92 11.11 -14.29
N ARG A 29 -10.95 11.41 -15.06
CA ARG A 29 -10.81 12.37 -16.15
C ARG A 29 -10.53 13.77 -15.69
N HIS A 30 -10.68 14.06 -14.42
CA HIS A 30 -10.39 15.38 -13.90
C HIS A 30 -8.97 15.42 -13.31
N GLY A 31 -8.21 14.36 -13.49
CA GLY A 31 -6.85 14.30 -12.96
C GLY A 31 -6.76 13.97 -11.49
N LYS A 32 -7.86 13.54 -10.89
CA LYS A 32 -7.85 13.23 -9.49
C LYS A 32 -7.48 11.77 -9.27
N VAL A 33 -6.63 11.51 -8.29
CA VAL A 33 -6.20 10.16 -7.99
C VAL A 33 -7.38 9.32 -7.51
N VAL A 34 -7.57 8.17 -8.13
CA VAL A 34 -8.64 7.26 -7.75
C VAL A 34 -8.12 5.90 -7.32
N GLU A 35 -6.82 5.66 -7.46
CA GLU A 35 -6.26 4.40 -7.02
C GLU A 35 -4.80 4.61 -6.65
N VAL A 36 -4.36 3.96 -5.59
CA VAL A 36 -2.98 4.03 -5.15
C VAL A 36 -2.44 2.63 -4.95
N ALA A 37 -1.13 2.50 -4.98
CA ALA A 37 -0.46 1.25 -4.70
C ALA A 37 0.73 1.53 -3.82
N VAL A 38 1.24 0.50 -3.17
CA VAL A 38 2.50 0.61 -2.44
C VAL A 38 3.52 -0.17 -3.26
N GLU A 39 4.58 0.52 -3.66
CA GLU A 39 5.62 -0.11 -4.46
C GLU A 39 6.82 -0.41 -3.58
N THR A 40 7.23 -1.66 -3.55
CA THR A 40 8.32 -2.08 -2.68
C THR A 40 9.66 -1.84 -3.38
N ASP A 41 10.74 -2.06 -2.66
CA ASP A 41 12.08 -1.81 -3.19
C ASP A 41 12.40 -2.68 -4.40
N ASP A 42 11.75 -3.83 -4.54
CA ASP A 42 11.98 -4.67 -5.69
C ASP A 42 10.96 -4.38 -6.80
N PHE A 43 10.35 -3.22 -6.73
CA PHE A 43 9.41 -2.75 -7.75
C PHE A 43 8.13 -3.57 -7.88
N LYS A 44 7.76 -4.27 -6.83
CA LYS A 44 6.51 -4.98 -6.84
C LYS A 44 5.44 -4.03 -6.33
N GLN A 45 4.32 -3.97 -7.00
CA GLN A 45 3.23 -3.09 -6.61
C GLN A 45 2.09 -3.85 -5.97
N TYR A 46 1.60 -3.32 -4.87
CA TYR A 46 0.45 -3.87 -4.19
C TYR A 46 -0.64 -2.81 -4.26
N ILE A 47 -1.71 -3.13 -5.00
CA ILE A 47 -2.81 -2.18 -5.17
C ILE A 47 -3.61 -2.14 -3.86
N VAL A 48 -3.98 -0.96 -3.43
CA VAL A 48 -4.67 -0.80 -2.16
C VAL A 48 -6.14 -0.54 -2.41
N THR A 49 -7.02 -1.26 -1.70
CA THR A 49 -8.46 -1.04 -1.85
C THR A 49 -8.80 0.34 -1.30
N THR A 50 -9.83 0.95 -1.84
CA THR A 50 -10.16 2.32 -1.49
C THR A 50 -11.21 2.39 -0.39
N ASP A 51 -11.11 1.53 0.60
CA ASP A 51 -12.01 1.57 1.74
C ASP A 51 -11.41 2.49 2.80
N ARG A 52 -11.97 2.47 3.99
CA ARG A 52 -11.58 3.41 5.02
C ARG A 52 -10.10 3.69 5.17
N LYS A 53 -9.34 2.65 5.50
CA LYS A 53 -7.92 2.85 5.74
C LYS A 53 -7.17 3.08 4.44
N GLY A 54 -7.57 2.39 3.38
CA GLY A 54 -6.88 2.55 2.12
C GLY A 54 -7.02 3.96 1.58
N LYS A 55 -8.17 4.58 1.83
CA LYS A 55 -8.38 5.92 1.37
C LYS A 55 -7.45 6.89 2.02
N GLU A 56 -7.02 6.61 3.22
CA GLU A 56 -6.13 7.52 3.92
C GLU A 56 -4.79 7.66 3.20
N LEU A 57 -4.41 6.64 2.43
CA LEU A 57 -3.14 6.72 1.73
C LEU A 57 -3.16 7.73 0.58
N PHE A 58 -4.34 8.15 0.16
CA PHE A 58 -4.43 9.17 -0.87
C PHE A 58 -3.77 10.48 -0.42
N GLY A 59 -3.71 10.70 0.88
CA GLY A 59 -3.06 11.88 1.40
C GLY A 59 -1.59 11.66 1.70
N LEU A 60 -1.06 10.48 1.39
CA LEU A 60 0.30 10.14 1.71
C LEU A 60 1.11 9.75 0.48
N LEU A 61 0.76 10.32 -0.67
CA LEU A 61 1.46 10.00 -1.90
C LEU A 61 2.94 10.27 -1.75
N TYR A 62 3.74 9.33 -2.23
CA TYR A 62 5.19 9.41 -2.22
C TYR A 62 5.83 9.29 -0.83
N SER A 63 5.03 9.02 0.17
CA SER A 63 5.56 8.76 1.50
C SER A 63 5.92 7.29 1.60
N ARG A 64 6.89 6.97 2.44
CA ARG A 64 7.25 5.59 2.68
C ARG A 64 6.39 5.09 3.83
N VAL A 65 5.74 3.97 3.62
CA VAL A 65 4.83 3.41 4.63
C VAL A 65 5.04 1.92 4.78
N THR A 66 4.62 1.39 5.91
CA THR A 66 4.51 -0.04 6.10
C THR A 66 3.03 -0.31 6.30
N ILE A 67 2.45 -1.12 5.42
CA ILE A 67 1.04 -1.43 5.54
C ILE A 67 0.88 -2.86 6.04
N HIS A 68 -0.17 -3.07 6.79
CA HIS A 68 -0.51 -4.38 7.33
C HIS A 68 -1.91 -4.69 6.84
N GLY A 69 -2.06 -5.77 6.13
CA GLY A 69 -3.37 -6.06 5.57
C GLY A 69 -3.48 -7.44 5.00
N ILE A 70 -4.51 -7.65 4.23
CA ILE A 70 -4.81 -8.95 3.68
C ILE A 70 -4.88 -8.88 2.17
N VAL A 71 -4.15 -9.77 1.50
CA VAL A 71 -4.23 -9.87 0.06
C VAL A 71 -5.52 -10.63 -0.24
N SER A 72 -6.44 -9.98 -0.93
CA SER A 72 -7.73 -10.56 -1.20
C SER A 72 -7.93 -10.99 -2.64
N SER A 73 -7.14 -10.49 -3.57
CA SER A 73 -7.30 -10.82 -4.97
C SER A 73 -6.15 -10.26 -5.77
N GLU A 74 -6.23 -10.35 -7.08
CA GLU A 74 -5.23 -9.78 -7.96
C GLU A 74 -5.96 -8.98 -9.03
N ASP A 75 -5.31 -7.98 -9.55
CA ASP A 75 -5.93 -7.20 -10.61
C ASP A 75 -5.64 -7.88 -11.96
N ALA A 76 -6.05 -7.26 -13.05
CA ALA A 76 -5.90 -7.83 -14.38
C ALA A 76 -4.45 -8.01 -14.79
N HIS A 77 -3.55 -7.30 -14.13
CA HIS A 77 -2.13 -7.37 -14.46
C HIS A 77 -1.36 -8.29 -13.51
N GLY A 78 -2.05 -8.96 -12.62
CA GLY A 78 -1.39 -9.86 -11.68
C GLY A 78 -0.86 -9.19 -10.44
N ASN A 79 -1.17 -7.92 -10.23
CA ASN A 79 -0.72 -7.25 -9.01
C ASN A 79 -1.66 -7.61 -7.87
N ALA A 80 -1.09 -7.90 -6.71
CA ALA A 80 -1.91 -8.24 -5.55
C ALA A 80 -2.73 -7.04 -5.10
N ILE A 81 -3.95 -7.28 -4.70
CA ILE A 81 -4.82 -6.24 -4.17
C ILE A 81 -4.93 -6.47 -2.68
N VAL A 82 -4.57 -5.46 -1.90
CA VAL A 82 -4.51 -5.55 -0.45
C VAL A 82 -5.57 -4.68 0.20
N THR A 83 -6.27 -5.23 1.18
CA THR A 83 -7.15 -4.43 2.02
C THR A 83 -6.37 -4.12 3.28
N ILE A 84 -6.16 -2.85 3.55
CA ILE A 84 -5.34 -2.42 4.67
C ILE A 84 -6.10 -2.42 5.96
N GLU A 85 -5.52 -3.05 6.99
CA GLU A 85 -6.12 -3.03 8.32
C GLU A 85 -5.46 -1.91 9.13
N ASP A 86 -4.18 -1.66 8.84
CA ASP A 86 -3.45 -0.64 9.57
C ASP A 86 -2.21 -0.27 8.78
N TYR A 87 -1.59 0.85 9.11
CA TYR A 87 -0.36 1.25 8.45
C TYR A 87 0.43 2.20 9.33
N GLU A 88 1.72 2.36 9.00
CA GLU A 88 2.59 3.28 9.70
C GLU A 88 3.31 4.10 8.66
N VAL A 89 3.55 5.36 8.94
CA VAL A 89 4.30 6.21 8.02
C VAL A 89 5.75 6.17 8.47
N ASN A 90 6.62 5.75 7.58
CA ASN A 90 8.05 5.58 7.91
C ASN A 90 8.92 6.62 7.25
N ASP A 91 8.34 7.75 6.93
CA ASP A 91 9.05 8.78 6.21
C ASP A 91 9.94 9.53 7.17
N ASN A 92 11.21 9.52 6.92
CA ASN A 92 12.14 10.21 7.78
C ASN A 92 12.48 11.61 7.39
N ARG A 93 11.85 12.12 6.37
CA ARG A 93 12.17 13.45 5.96
C ARG A 93 11.94 14.47 7.02
N PRO A 94 10.98 14.26 7.89
CA PRO A 94 10.73 15.24 8.91
C PRO A 94 11.94 15.47 9.75
N LEU A 95 12.74 14.49 9.90
CA LEU A 95 13.88 14.66 10.70
C LEU A 95 14.75 15.70 10.13
N ILE A 96 14.83 15.72 8.88
CA ILE A 96 15.64 16.65 8.24
C ILE A 96 15.04 17.97 8.34
N ASP A 97 13.77 18.04 8.21
CA ASP A 97 13.10 19.28 8.28
C ASP A 97 13.23 19.87 9.63
N ASP A 98 13.16 19.03 10.60
CA ASP A 98 13.23 19.56 11.91
C ASP A 98 14.47 20.24 12.09
N VAL A 99 15.38 19.70 11.50
CA VAL A 99 16.57 20.29 11.63
C VAL A 99 16.53 21.58 11.20
N GLU A 100 15.85 21.65 10.27
CA GLU A 100 15.76 22.80 9.82
C GLU A 100 15.07 23.60 10.49
N LYS A 101 14.54 23.20 11.11
CA LYS A 101 14.04 23.89 11.73
C LYS A 101 14.51 24.36 12.62
N GLY A 102 14.92 24.04 12.59
CA GLY A 102 15.36 24.45 13.36
C GLY A 102 15.76 25.29 13.29
N LYS A 103 15.77 25.27 12.84
CA LYS A 103 16.01 25.81 12.79
C LYS A 103 15.90 26.44 12.85
N SER A 104 15.48 26.14 12.58
CA SER A 104 15.36 26.63 12.59
C SER A 104 15.56 27.03 12.52
#